data_121b2ff76236b680d7fe2ffd25b7391f
#
_entry.id   121b2ff76236b680d7fe2ffd25b7391f
#
_cell.length_a   1.000
_cell.length_b   1.000
_cell.length_c   1.000
_cell.angle_alpha   90.00
_cell.angle_beta   90.00
_cell.angle_gamma   90.00
#
_symmetry.space_group_name_H-M   'P 1'
#
loop_
_entity.id
_entity.type
_entity.pdbx_description
1 polymer ?
#
loop_
_entity_poly.entity_id
_entity_poly.type
_entity_poly.pdbx_seq_one_letter_code
_entity_poly.pdbx_strand_id
1 'polypeptide(L)'
;MASEPTTVSTRDLSQTAETFSYRYKVLSVPDSAAGGEAALFTGVLGTRHLPCGLRLCASDLTALHDSEHDGSLPRSLTIALVLDGEPADCTFGTRGRLFLGRGFAAMVSAADATRLAGHHRQGRRSRCLIVQTRPEDLPDEELAERVEGLLKSTSITPFPASPRVLELANDLFAPQGEGDVGRLLAESCALELLAKGLLQDRQRPELAAAPLGQRDLAKMLRVRDLLVAEPARAHRLCDLAREAGMSVTSLKVKFAAVFGQPVFAFLRDLRLERAFEGLQSEGWSVSQAAYFVGYRHPSSFSEAFRRKFGVAPQAVGRDFPRGSAST
;
A
#
# COMPACT_ATOMS: atom_id res chain seq x y z
N MET A 1 14.26 19.70 11.91
CA MET A 1 13.98 20.58 10.74
C MET A 1 13.17 19.72 9.77
N ALA A 2 11.93 20.06 9.50
CA ALA A 2 11.19 19.44 8.42
C ALA A 2 11.97 19.78 7.13
N SER A 3 12.54 18.78 6.48
CA SER A 3 13.18 18.97 5.18
C SER A 3 12.13 19.53 4.24
N GLU A 4 12.44 20.60 3.51
CA GLU A 4 11.57 21.09 2.45
C GLU A 4 11.25 19.95 1.50
N PRO A 5 10.00 19.86 0.99
CA PRO A 5 9.62 18.79 0.09
C PRO A 5 10.54 18.83 -1.14
N THR A 6 11.37 17.82 -1.27
CA THR A 6 12.31 17.71 -2.38
C THR A 6 11.54 17.21 -3.61
N THR A 7 11.85 17.79 -4.76
CA THR A 7 11.34 17.29 -6.04
C THR A 7 12.02 15.97 -6.38
N VAL A 8 11.26 14.95 -6.71
CA VAL A 8 11.74 13.62 -7.14
C VAL A 8 11.54 13.49 -8.64
N SER A 9 12.64 13.33 -9.33
CA SER A 9 12.70 13.25 -10.81
C SER A 9 12.65 11.81 -11.32
N THR A 10 12.51 11.65 -12.63
CA THR A 10 12.67 10.35 -13.31
C THR A 10 14.03 9.72 -13.04
N ARG A 11 15.08 10.55 -12.88
CA ARG A 11 16.45 10.10 -12.57
C ARG A 11 16.54 9.52 -11.16
N ASP A 12 15.94 10.19 -10.16
CA ASP A 12 15.95 9.71 -8.77
C ASP A 12 15.21 8.37 -8.63
N LEU A 13 14.11 8.22 -9.36
CA LEU A 13 13.39 6.94 -9.42
C LEU A 13 14.21 5.85 -10.11
N SER A 14 14.91 6.16 -11.19
CA SER A 14 15.78 5.21 -11.88
C SER A 14 16.93 4.76 -10.98
N GLN A 15 17.56 5.69 -10.28
CA GLN A 15 18.64 5.38 -9.34
C GLN A 15 18.14 4.54 -8.16
N THR A 16 16.95 4.84 -7.63
CA THR A 16 16.29 4.02 -6.62
C THR A 16 16.01 2.62 -7.15
N ALA A 17 15.50 2.52 -8.38
CA ALA A 17 15.21 1.24 -9.03
C ALA A 17 16.48 0.39 -9.22
N GLU A 18 17.60 0.99 -9.58
CA GLU A 18 18.89 0.30 -9.69
C GLU A 18 19.32 -0.34 -8.37
N THR A 19 19.11 0.34 -7.23
CA THR A 19 19.38 -0.20 -5.88
C THR A 19 18.65 -1.52 -5.64
N PHE A 20 17.45 -1.69 -6.21
CA PHE A 20 16.64 -2.89 -6.13
C PHE A 20 16.82 -3.82 -7.33
N SER A 21 17.77 -3.55 -8.22
CA SER A 21 17.92 -4.24 -9.50
C SER A 21 16.61 -4.29 -10.31
N TYR A 22 15.73 -3.34 -10.07
CA TYR A 22 14.44 -3.17 -10.70
C TYR A 22 14.60 -2.30 -11.94
N ARG A 23 14.03 -2.70 -13.07
CA ARG A 23 13.95 -1.84 -14.25
C ARG A 23 12.68 -1.01 -14.15
N TYR A 24 12.85 0.30 -14.15
CA TYR A 24 11.76 1.26 -14.06
C TYR A 24 11.75 2.16 -15.29
N LYS A 25 10.62 2.27 -15.95
CA LYS A 25 10.40 3.15 -17.09
C LYS A 25 9.10 3.88 -16.94
N VAL A 26 9.14 5.20 -17.01
CA VAL A 26 7.95 6.03 -17.12
C VAL A 26 7.50 6.02 -18.57
N LEU A 27 6.23 5.65 -18.83
CA LEU A 27 5.67 5.52 -20.17
C LEU A 27 5.02 6.81 -20.66
N SER A 28 4.42 7.56 -19.74
CA SER A 28 3.73 8.83 -20.08
C SER A 28 4.10 9.90 -19.06
N VAL A 29 4.54 11.03 -19.58
CA VAL A 29 4.78 12.28 -18.84
C VAL A 29 4.20 13.40 -19.71
N PRO A 30 3.61 14.47 -19.15
CA PRO A 30 3.19 15.62 -19.96
C PRO A 30 4.34 16.19 -20.79
N ASP A 31 4.05 16.66 -22.00
CA ASP A 31 5.04 17.17 -22.96
C ASP A 31 5.96 18.30 -22.41
N SER A 32 5.52 19.01 -21.36
CA SER A 32 6.33 20.01 -20.65
C SER A 32 7.53 19.43 -19.89
N ALA A 33 7.61 18.10 -19.74
CA ALA A 33 8.64 17.39 -19.03
C ALA A 33 9.59 16.58 -19.96
N ALA A 34 9.51 16.79 -21.27
CA ALA A 34 10.22 16.03 -22.29
C ALA A 34 11.76 16.23 -22.32
N GLY A 35 12.35 16.91 -21.34
CA GLY A 35 13.78 17.24 -21.26
C GLY A 35 14.66 16.29 -20.43
N GLY A 36 14.29 15.01 -20.24
CA GLY A 36 15.21 13.99 -19.66
C GLY A 36 15.24 13.91 -18.12
N GLU A 37 14.83 14.94 -17.38
CA GLU A 37 14.76 14.97 -15.90
C GLU A 37 13.39 15.53 -15.45
N ALA A 38 12.31 14.85 -15.84
CA ALA A 38 10.98 15.29 -15.45
C ALA A 38 10.77 15.16 -13.93
N ALA A 39 10.31 16.24 -13.30
CA ALA A 39 9.81 16.21 -11.93
C ALA A 39 8.48 15.44 -11.91
N LEU A 40 8.44 14.30 -11.22
CA LEU A 40 7.25 13.44 -11.16
C LEU A 40 6.52 13.54 -9.83
N PHE A 41 7.27 13.75 -8.76
CA PHE A 41 6.71 13.79 -7.40
C PHE A 41 7.36 14.89 -6.58
N THR A 42 6.66 15.28 -5.52
CA THR A 42 7.24 16.01 -4.39
C THR A 42 7.19 15.13 -3.17
N GLY A 43 8.21 15.19 -2.31
CA GLY A 43 8.24 14.46 -1.06
C GLY A 43 9.60 13.88 -0.72
N VAL A 44 9.60 12.72 -0.08
CA VAL A 44 10.81 12.03 0.40
C VAL A 44 10.89 10.65 -0.24
N LEU A 45 12.08 10.33 -0.74
CA LEU A 45 12.43 9.02 -1.28
C LEU A 45 13.81 8.65 -0.74
N GLY A 46 13.90 7.54 -0.01
CA GLY A 46 15.15 7.07 0.55
C GLY A 46 15.32 5.58 0.44
N THR A 47 16.56 5.14 0.17
CA THR A 47 16.94 3.73 0.10
C THR A 47 18.03 3.42 1.10
N ARG A 48 18.03 2.20 1.64
CA ARG A 48 19.04 1.70 2.57
C ARG A 48 19.35 0.24 2.27
N HIS A 49 20.66 -0.09 2.28
CA HIS A 49 21.13 -1.46 2.40
C HIS A 49 21.33 -1.76 3.88
N LEU A 50 20.73 -2.83 4.35
CA LEU A 50 20.77 -3.22 5.76
C LEU A 50 21.78 -4.36 5.97
N PRO A 51 22.50 -4.40 7.11
CA PRO A 51 23.50 -5.44 7.40
C PRO A 51 22.93 -6.86 7.35
N CYS A 52 21.64 -7.02 7.65
CA CYS A 52 20.93 -8.31 7.57
C CYS A 52 20.65 -8.80 6.14
N GLY A 53 21.15 -8.14 5.08
CA GLY A 53 20.96 -8.54 3.70
C GLY A 53 19.63 -8.09 3.08
N LEU A 54 18.90 -7.22 3.76
CA LEU A 54 17.68 -6.62 3.24
C LEU A 54 17.97 -5.24 2.63
N ARG A 55 17.21 -4.90 1.59
CA ARG A 55 17.15 -3.56 1.01
C ARG A 55 15.83 -2.94 1.38
N LEU A 56 15.84 -1.70 1.85
CA LEU A 56 14.64 -0.96 2.23
C LEU A 56 14.53 0.31 1.41
N CYS A 57 13.34 0.56 0.85
CA CYS A 57 12.95 1.85 0.29
C CYS A 57 11.80 2.41 1.10
N ALA A 58 11.96 3.65 1.58
CA ALA A 58 10.92 4.42 2.24
C ALA A 58 10.54 5.59 1.33
N SER A 59 9.27 5.71 0.99
CA SER A 59 8.76 6.77 0.13
C SER A 59 7.52 7.43 0.73
N ASP A 60 7.49 8.76 0.69
CA ASP A 60 6.34 9.60 1.01
C ASP A 60 6.22 10.63 -0.11
N LEU A 61 5.46 10.31 -1.13
CA LEU A 61 5.47 11.00 -2.41
C LEU A 61 4.07 11.48 -2.78
N THR A 62 3.98 12.72 -3.29
CA THR A 62 2.77 13.28 -3.91
C THR A 62 3.02 13.46 -5.40
N ALA A 63 2.18 12.87 -6.24
CA ALA A 63 2.33 12.94 -7.69
C ALA A 63 2.04 14.35 -8.22
N LEU A 64 2.95 14.89 -9.01
CA LEU A 64 2.80 16.19 -9.67
C LEU A 64 1.94 16.10 -10.94
N HIS A 65 1.95 14.94 -11.59
CA HIS A 65 1.24 14.68 -12.85
C HIS A 65 0.69 13.27 -12.85
N ASP A 66 -0.33 13.02 -13.67
CA ASP A 66 -0.72 11.66 -14.05
C ASP A 66 0.46 11.00 -14.77
N SER A 67 0.84 9.82 -14.34
CA SER A 67 1.94 9.06 -14.96
C SER A 67 1.68 7.57 -14.93
N GLU A 68 2.15 6.89 -15.97
CA GLU A 68 2.17 5.43 -16.04
C GLU A 68 3.61 4.94 -15.98
N HIS A 69 3.83 3.88 -15.26
CA HIS A 69 5.12 3.22 -15.21
C HIS A 69 5.02 1.76 -15.58
N ASP A 70 6.08 1.28 -16.20
CA ASP A 70 6.32 -0.12 -16.52
C ASP A 70 7.73 -0.50 -16.08
N GLY A 71 7.88 -1.71 -15.60
CA GLY A 71 9.15 -2.18 -15.12
C GLY A 71 9.22 -3.68 -14.99
N SER A 72 10.36 -4.17 -14.53
CA SER A 72 10.60 -5.59 -14.30
C SER A 72 11.23 -5.79 -12.94
N LEU A 73 10.47 -6.44 -12.05
CA LEU A 73 10.96 -6.91 -10.76
C LEU A 73 11.88 -8.11 -10.99
N PRO A 74 13.13 -8.11 -10.50
CA PRO A 74 14.04 -9.24 -10.65
C PRO A 74 13.58 -10.44 -9.83
N ARG A 75 14.21 -11.59 -10.04
CA ARG A 75 14.05 -12.75 -9.14
C ARG A 75 14.42 -12.34 -7.72
N SER A 76 13.40 -12.24 -6.85
CA SER A 76 13.54 -11.69 -5.49
C SER A 76 12.32 -11.94 -4.64
N LEU A 77 12.50 -11.88 -3.31
CA LEU A 77 11.42 -11.75 -2.35
C LEU A 77 11.24 -10.27 -2.03
N THR A 78 10.07 -9.73 -2.31
CA THR A 78 9.75 -8.31 -2.08
C THR A 78 8.52 -8.19 -1.20
N ILE A 79 8.56 -7.31 -0.21
CA ILE A 79 7.41 -6.98 0.62
C ILE A 79 7.12 -5.50 0.44
N ALA A 80 5.90 -5.18 -0.01
CA ALA A 80 5.41 -3.81 -0.10
C ALA A 80 4.39 -3.56 1.01
N LEU A 81 4.52 -2.44 1.74
CA LEU A 81 3.59 -1.99 2.77
C LEU A 81 3.10 -0.59 2.41
N VAL A 82 1.78 -0.39 2.37
CA VAL A 82 1.17 0.93 2.25
C VAL A 82 0.85 1.46 3.65
N LEU A 83 1.49 2.57 4.02
CA LEU A 83 1.29 3.22 5.32
C LEU A 83 0.14 4.21 5.29
N ASP A 84 0.08 5.02 4.23
CA ASP A 84 -0.91 6.09 4.09
C ASP A 84 -1.08 6.51 2.63
N GLY A 85 -2.16 7.24 2.34
CA GLY A 85 -2.43 7.81 1.03
C GLY A 85 -3.14 6.87 0.07
N GLU A 86 -2.89 7.05 -1.22
CA GLU A 86 -3.53 6.26 -2.27
C GLU A 86 -3.08 4.80 -2.20
N PRO A 87 -4.01 3.84 -2.33
CA PRO A 87 -3.66 2.43 -2.40
C PRO A 87 -2.71 2.14 -3.56
N ALA A 88 -1.75 1.24 -3.33
CA ALA A 88 -0.94 0.73 -4.43
C ALA A 88 -1.79 -0.15 -5.35
N ASP A 89 -1.78 0.15 -6.62
CA ASP A 89 -2.55 -0.54 -7.65
C ASP A 89 -1.62 -0.90 -8.81
N CYS A 90 -1.12 -2.12 -8.80
CA CYS A 90 -0.09 -2.59 -9.70
C CYS A 90 -0.49 -3.89 -10.39
N THR A 91 -0.09 -4.05 -11.65
CA THR A 91 -0.23 -5.30 -12.41
C THR A 91 1.07 -6.07 -12.36
N PHE A 92 1.02 -7.35 -11.97
CA PHE A 92 2.16 -8.26 -11.90
C PHE A 92 2.10 -9.29 -13.03
N GLY A 93 2.79 -9.06 -14.11
CA GLY A 93 2.91 -9.97 -15.24
C GLY A 93 1.55 -10.54 -15.65
N THR A 94 1.47 -11.89 -15.78
CA THR A 94 0.23 -12.62 -16.03
C THR A 94 -0.52 -13.03 -14.76
N ARG A 95 0.03 -12.75 -13.58
CA ARG A 95 -0.53 -13.18 -12.27
C ARG A 95 -1.68 -12.30 -11.80
N GLY A 96 -1.91 -11.15 -12.45
CA GLY A 96 -3.03 -10.28 -12.17
C GLY A 96 -2.64 -8.97 -11.51
N ARG A 97 -3.64 -8.31 -10.91
CA ARG A 97 -3.52 -6.99 -10.31
C ARG A 97 -3.44 -7.11 -8.79
N LEU A 98 -2.47 -6.45 -8.19
CA LEU A 98 -2.35 -6.26 -6.75
C LEU A 98 -2.94 -4.91 -6.39
N PHE A 99 -3.91 -4.93 -5.49
CA PHE A 99 -4.43 -3.74 -4.84
C PHE A 99 -4.09 -3.81 -3.36
N LEU A 100 -3.32 -2.84 -2.88
CA LEU A 100 -2.84 -2.83 -1.50
C LEU A 100 -3.25 -1.53 -0.82
N GLY A 101 -4.19 -1.63 0.11
CA GLY A 101 -4.70 -0.49 0.87
C GLY A 101 -3.83 -0.15 2.08
N ARG A 102 -4.16 0.95 2.74
CA ARG A 102 -3.49 1.44 3.95
C ARG A 102 -3.45 0.38 5.05
N GLY A 103 -2.29 0.20 5.67
CA GLY A 103 -2.07 -0.75 6.76
C GLY A 103 -1.96 -2.21 6.29
N PHE A 104 -1.87 -2.44 4.98
CA PHE A 104 -1.67 -3.77 4.41
C PHE A 104 -0.31 -3.88 3.74
N ALA A 105 0.27 -5.07 3.87
CA ALA A 105 1.47 -5.48 3.17
C ALA A 105 1.17 -6.64 2.23
N ALA A 106 1.99 -6.80 1.20
CA ALA A 106 2.02 -8.00 0.37
C ALA A 106 3.45 -8.49 0.21
N MET A 107 3.65 -9.78 0.46
CA MET A 107 4.87 -10.47 0.12
C MET A 107 4.73 -11.04 -1.28
N VAL A 108 5.64 -10.64 -2.15
CA VAL A 108 5.74 -11.07 -3.54
C VAL A 108 6.99 -11.92 -3.70
N SER A 109 6.85 -13.19 -4.00
CA SER A 109 7.96 -14.01 -4.51
C SER A 109 7.95 -13.95 -6.02
N ALA A 110 9.03 -13.46 -6.63
CA ALA A 110 9.23 -13.44 -8.06
C ALA A 110 10.25 -14.53 -8.44
N ALA A 111 9.80 -15.64 -9.04
CA ALA A 111 10.65 -16.74 -9.44
C ALA A 111 11.58 -16.37 -10.59
N ASP A 112 11.18 -15.41 -11.40
CA ASP A 112 11.89 -14.87 -12.55
C ASP A 112 11.58 -13.37 -12.72
N ALA A 113 12.14 -12.74 -13.74
CA ALA A 113 11.88 -11.34 -14.06
C ALA A 113 10.38 -11.12 -14.35
N THR A 114 9.69 -10.49 -13.40
CA THR A 114 8.24 -10.31 -13.45
C THR A 114 7.91 -8.86 -13.79
N ARG A 115 7.11 -8.64 -14.84
CA ARG A 115 6.65 -7.30 -15.23
C ARG A 115 5.79 -6.70 -14.11
N LEU A 116 6.07 -5.44 -13.79
CA LEU A 116 5.32 -4.62 -12.84
C LEU A 116 4.90 -3.32 -13.53
N ALA A 117 3.60 -3.10 -13.65
CA ALA A 117 3.07 -1.87 -14.23
C ALA A 117 2.06 -1.24 -13.29
N GLY A 118 2.01 0.08 -13.26
CA GLY A 118 1.08 0.85 -12.43
C GLY A 118 0.91 2.28 -12.93
N HIS A 119 0.10 3.04 -12.21
CA HIS A 119 -0.16 4.44 -12.53
C HIS A 119 -0.20 5.27 -11.25
N HIS A 120 0.14 6.55 -11.39
CA HIS A 120 0.00 7.56 -10.35
C HIS A 120 -0.92 8.66 -10.86
N ARG A 121 -1.79 9.18 -10.00
CA ARG A 121 -2.72 10.27 -10.32
C ARG A 121 -2.22 11.56 -9.71
N GLN A 122 -2.30 12.65 -10.46
CA GLN A 122 -1.93 13.97 -10.00
C GLN A 122 -2.58 14.35 -8.66
N GLY A 123 -1.79 14.95 -7.77
CA GLY A 123 -2.21 15.37 -6.44
C GLY A 123 -2.42 14.23 -5.43
N ARG A 124 -2.24 12.97 -5.83
CA ARG A 124 -2.37 11.84 -4.91
C ARG A 124 -1.07 11.55 -4.20
N ARG A 125 -1.15 11.45 -2.87
CA ARG A 125 -0.04 11.08 -2.00
C ARG A 125 -0.04 9.59 -1.76
N SER A 126 1.16 9.00 -1.70
CA SER A 126 1.39 7.61 -1.32
C SER A 126 2.58 7.53 -0.39
N ARG A 127 2.40 6.92 0.79
CA ARG A 127 3.46 6.62 1.75
C ARG A 127 3.62 5.12 1.85
N CYS A 128 4.78 4.63 1.43
CA CYS A 128 5.04 3.20 1.31
C CYS A 128 6.42 2.82 1.86
N LEU A 129 6.52 1.56 2.30
CA LEU A 129 7.80 0.87 2.49
C LEU A 129 7.89 -0.31 1.54
N ILE A 130 9.06 -0.50 0.95
CA ILE A 130 9.40 -1.70 0.18
C ILE A 130 10.63 -2.32 0.80
N VAL A 131 10.54 -3.61 1.15
CA VAL A 131 11.65 -4.43 1.61
C VAL A 131 11.90 -5.51 0.58
N GLN A 132 13.15 -5.67 0.15
CA GLN A 132 13.52 -6.68 -0.83
C GLN A 132 14.77 -7.44 -0.36
N THR A 133 14.82 -8.72 -0.71
CA THR A 133 16.02 -9.55 -0.55
C THR A 133 16.11 -10.60 -1.64
N ARG A 134 17.29 -11.18 -1.78
CA ARG A 134 17.58 -12.35 -2.59
C ARG A 134 18.35 -13.35 -1.72
N PRO A 135 18.32 -14.66 -2.03
CA PRO A 135 19.05 -15.66 -1.24
C PRO A 135 20.52 -15.31 -1.06
N GLU A 136 21.16 -14.84 -2.12
CA GLU A 136 22.59 -14.47 -2.13
C GLU A 136 22.95 -13.24 -1.28
N ASP A 137 21.98 -12.42 -0.94
CA ASP A 137 22.17 -11.22 -0.10
C ASP A 137 22.10 -11.52 1.40
N LEU A 138 21.53 -12.67 1.78
CA LEU A 138 21.25 -13.03 3.17
C LEU A 138 22.46 -13.70 3.82
N PRO A 139 22.93 -13.21 4.99
CA PRO A 139 24.05 -13.84 5.72
C PRO A 139 23.65 -15.13 6.44
N ASP A 140 22.37 -15.34 6.72
CA ASP A 140 21.81 -16.51 7.39
C ASP A 140 21.42 -17.58 6.34
N GLU A 141 22.12 -18.72 6.38
CA GLU A 141 21.94 -19.81 5.40
C GLU A 141 20.54 -20.43 5.47
N GLU A 142 19.96 -20.62 6.66
CA GLU A 142 18.62 -21.20 6.82
C GLU A 142 17.55 -20.27 6.24
N LEU A 143 17.70 -18.97 6.48
CA LEU A 143 16.81 -17.97 5.88
C LEU A 143 16.99 -17.88 4.38
N ALA A 144 18.23 -17.96 3.86
CA ALA A 144 18.52 -17.98 2.44
C ALA A 144 17.87 -19.18 1.73
N GLU A 145 18.02 -20.39 2.29
CA GLU A 145 17.33 -21.60 1.80
C GLU A 145 15.79 -21.46 1.83
N ARG A 146 15.26 -20.86 2.88
CA ARG A 146 13.82 -20.60 3.00
C ARG A 146 13.33 -19.66 1.90
N VAL A 147 14.06 -18.56 1.65
CA VAL A 147 13.75 -17.61 0.57
C VAL A 147 13.90 -18.28 -0.79
N GLU A 148 14.94 -19.07 -1.02
CA GLU A 148 15.14 -19.86 -2.24
C GLU A 148 13.96 -20.79 -2.50
N GLY A 149 13.44 -21.44 -1.44
CA GLY A 149 12.25 -22.28 -1.52
C GLY A 149 11.00 -21.52 -1.99
N LEU A 150 10.81 -20.27 -1.53
CA LEU A 150 9.71 -19.41 -1.96
C LEU A 150 9.85 -18.95 -3.41
N LEU A 151 11.07 -18.74 -3.88
CA LEU A 151 11.36 -18.30 -5.24
C LEU A 151 11.26 -19.41 -6.30
N LYS A 152 10.84 -20.63 -5.95
CA LYS A 152 10.51 -21.69 -6.90
C LYS A 152 9.24 -21.38 -7.71
N SER A 153 8.39 -20.49 -7.19
CA SER A 153 7.17 -20.07 -7.89
C SER A 153 6.86 -18.60 -7.61
N THR A 154 6.36 -17.89 -8.61
CA THR A 154 5.88 -16.52 -8.43
C THR A 154 4.56 -16.55 -7.69
N SER A 155 4.48 -15.85 -6.55
CA SER A 155 3.27 -15.75 -5.73
C SER A 155 3.11 -14.36 -5.11
N ILE A 156 1.87 -14.03 -4.71
CA ILE A 156 1.54 -12.81 -3.98
C ILE A 156 0.77 -13.22 -2.74
N THR A 157 1.25 -12.85 -1.57
CA THR A 157 0.64 -13.16 -0.27
C THR A 157 0.35 -11.86 0.47
N PRO A 158 -0.88 -11.33 0.41
CA PRO A 158 -1.27 -10.13 1.15
C PRO A 158 -1.48 -10.48 2.64
N PHE A 159 -1.13 -9.54 3.52
CA PHE A 159 -1.34 -9.65 4.96
C PHE A 159 -1.50 -8.28 5.62
N PRO A 160 -2.24 -8.19 6.75
CA PRO A 160 -2.35 -6.97 7.51
C PRO A 160 -1.03 -6.69 8.26
N ALA A 161 -0.57 -5.44 8.21
CA ALA A 161 0.55 -5.01 9.04
C ALA A 161 0.14 -4.97 10.51
N SER A 162 1.01 -5.43 11.41
CA SER A 162 0.75 -5.31 12.84
C SER A 162 0.85 -3.84 13.30
N PRO A 163 0.17 -3.44 14.40
CA PRO A 163 0.32 -2.09 14.94
C PRO A 163 1.79 -1.71 15.19
N ARG A 164 2.59 -2.65 15.67
CA ARG A 164 4.02 -2.45 15.90
C ARG A 164 4.79 -2.18 14.62
N VAL A 165 4.53 -2.92 13.53
CA VAL A 165 5.14 -2.65 12.21
C VAL A 165 4.77 -1.26 11.72
N LEU A 166 3.51 -0.85 11.88
CA LEU A 166 3.05 0.49 11.48
C LEU A 166 3.73 1.60 12.29
N GLU A 167 3.93 1.39 13.59
CA GLU A 167 4.65 2.31 14.47
C GLU A 167 6.10 2.46 14.03
N LEU A 168 6.85 1.37 13.94
CA LEU A 168 8.24 1.36 13.47
C LEU A 168 8.39 1.98 12.07
N ALA A 169 7.46 1.67 11.17
CA ALA A 169 7.47 2.21 9.81
C ALA A 169 7.23 3.73 9.79
N ASN A 170 6.36 4.25 10.65
CA ASN A 170 6.13 5.69 10.76
C ASN A 170 7.35 6.42 11.37
N ASP A 171 8.04 5.80 12.32
CA ASP A 171 9.25 6.36 12.93
C ASP A 171 10.38 6.59 11.91
N LEU A 172 10.42 5.84 10.82
CA LEU A 172 11.39 6.03 9.75
C LEU A 172 11.21 7.37 8.98
N PHE A 173 10.01 7.93 9.01
CA PHE A 173 9.70 9.23 8.40
C PHE A 173 9.78 10.40 9.39
N ALA A 174 10.04 10.12 10.66
CA ALA A 174 10.23 11.12 11.69
C ALA A 174 11.72 11.50 11.81
N PRO A 175 12.07 12.63 12.45
CA PRO A 175 13.47 13.06 12.63
C PRO A 175 14.37 12.01 13.29
N GLN A 176 13.83 11.17 14.18
CA GLN A 176 14.55 10.04 14.79
C GLN A 176 14.86 8.90 13.80
N GLY A 177 14.27 8.90 12.62
CA GLY A 177 14.55 7.95 11.55
C GLY A 177 15.87 8.19 10.82
N GLU A 178 16.69 9.15 11.25
CA GLU A 178 18.00 9.49 10.69
C GLU A 178 19.15 8.90 11.52
N GLY A 179 20.35 8.87 10.95
CA GLY A 179 21.56 8.43 11.62
C GLY A 179 21.61 6.93 11.96
N ASP A 180 22.33 6.61 13.01
CA ASP A 180 22.53 5.24 13.50
C ASP A 180 21.27 4.63 14.12
N VAL A 181 20.53 5.41 14.90
CA VAL A 181 19.22 5.00 15.45
C VAL A 181 18.24 4.69 14.33
N GLY A 182 18.16 5.57 13.31
CA GLY A 182 17.30 5.35 12.15
C GLY A 182 17.68 4.10 11.35
N ARG A 183 18.97 3.75 11.31
CA ARG A 183 19.41 2.49 10.71
C ARG A 183 18.90 1.27 11.50
N LEU A 184 18.99 1.29 12.83
CA LEU A 184 18.48 0.21 13.68
C LEU A 184 16.96 0.08 13.59
N LEU A 185 16.24 1.19 13.55
CA LEU A 185 14.79 1.18 13.35
C LEU A 185 14.41 0.59 11.98
N ALA A 186 15.14 0.96 10.92
CA ALA A 186 14.93 0.43 9.58
C ALA A 186 15.15 -1.08 9.51
N GLU A 187 16.22 -1.58 10.13
CA GLU A 187 16.52 -3.00 10.20
C GLU A 187 15.47 -3.76 11.00
N SER A 188 15.07 -3.26 12.16
CA SER A 188 14.00 -3.84 12.98
C SER A 188 12.69 -3.93 12.23
N CYS A 189 12.28 -2.85 11.55
CA CYS A 189 11.06 -2.80 10.76
C CYS A 189 11.10 -3.79 9.59
N ALA A 190 12.22 -3.85 8.85
CA ALA A 190 12.38 -4.74 7.71
C ALA A 190 12.35 -6.23 8.12
N LEU A 191 13.04 -6.57 9.21
CA LEU A 191 13.04 -7.94 9.75
C LEU A 191 11.66 -8.36 10.26
N GLU A 192 10.93 -7.47 10.94
CA GLU A 192 9.58 -7.79 11.40
C GLU A 192 8.61 -7.96 10.23
N LEU A 193 8.71 -7.13 9.19
CA LEU A 193 7.92 -7.30 7.95
C LEU A 193 8.21 -8.64 7.28
N LEU A 194 9.48 -9.02 7.16
CA LEU A 194 9.89 -10.30 6.58
C LEU A 194 9.33 -11.46 7.41
N ALA A 195 9.52 -11.44 8.73
CA ALA A 195 9.02 -12.49 9.62
C ALA A 195 7.50 -12.65 9.52
N LYS A 196 6.73 -11.54 9.48
CA LYS A 196 5.28 -11.59 9.31
C LYS A 196 4.86 -12.17 7.96
N GLY A 197 5.53 -11.78 6.88
CA GLY A 197 5.28 -12.35 5.54
C GLY A 197 5.53 -13.86 5.50
N LEU A 198 6.64 -14.31 6.06
CA LEU A 198 6.99 -15.74 6.14
C LEU A 198 6.02 -16.55 7.02
N LEU A 199 5.51 -15.97 8.11
CA LEU A 199 4.48 -16.60 8.95
C LEU A 199 3.15 -16.74 8.19
N GLN A 200 2.75 -15.74 7.42
CA GLN A 200 1.53 -15.82 6.60
C GLN A 200 1.65 -16.90 5.51
N ASP A 201 2.81 -17.04 4.90
CA ASP A 201 3.04 -18.09 3.92
C ASP A 201 2.88 -19.50 4.54
N ARG A 202 3.42 -19.72 5.75
CA ARG A 202 3.24 -21.00 6.50
C ARG A 202 1.78 -21.30 6.87
N GLN A 203 0.99 -20.26 7.13
CA GLN A 203 -0.42 -20.40 7.51
C GLN A 203 -1.35 -20.51 6.31
N ARG A 204 -0.82 -20.39 5.09
CA ARG A 204 -1.60 -20.48 3.87
C ARG A 204 -2.12 -21.92 3.72
N PRO A 205 -3.47 -22.16 3.79
CA PRO A 205 -4.00 -23.48 3.55
C PRO A 205 -3.64 -23.92 2.13
N GLU A 206 -3.31 -25.20 1.94
CA GLU A 206 -3.02 -25.79 0.62
C GLU A 206 -4.11 -25.53 -0.44
N LEU A 207 -5.34 -25.26 0.01
CA LEU A 207 -6.48 -24.88 -0.82
C LEU A 207 -6.40 -23.45 -1.44
N ALA A 208 -5.50 -22.59 -0.97
CA ALA A 208 -5.32 -21.24 -1.51
C ALA A 208 -4.26 -21.16 -2.63
N ALA A 209 -3.66 -22.29 -3.00
CA ALA A 209 -2.57 -22.37 -3.98
C ALA A 209 -3.02 -22.25 -5.45
N ALA A 210 -4.33 -22.22 -5.75
CA ALA A 210 -4.78 -21.83 -7.07
C ALA A 210 -4.69 -20.29 -7.20
N PRO A 211 -3.91 -19.74 -8.14
CA PRO A 211 -3.95 -18.31 -8.43
C PRO A 211 -5.41 -17.93 -8.68
N LEU A 212 -5.91 -16.89 -8.00
CA LEU A 212 -7.22 -16.35 -8.32
C LEU A 212 -7.26 -16.11 -9.82
N GLY A 213 -8.07 -16.87 -10.55
CA GLY A 213 -8.15 -16.72 -11.99
C GLY A 213 -8.50 -15.26 -12.33
N GLN A 214 -8.05 -14.75 -13.46
CA GLN A 214 -8.33 -13.38 -13.90
C GLN A 214 -9.84 -13.03 -13.77
N ARG A 215 -10.73 -14.00 -13.99
CA ARG A 215 -12.18 -13.83 -13.82
C ARG A 215 -12.58 -13.57 -12.37
N ASP A 216 -11.99 -14.25 -11.41
CA ASP A 216 -12.30 -14.06 -10.00
C ASP A 216 -11.74 -12.74 -9.47
N LEU A 217 -10.54 -12.37 -9.90
CA LEU A 217 -9.96 -11.05 -9.59
C LEU A 217 -10.85 -9.93 -10.16
N ALA A 218 -11.28 -10.02 -11.42
CA ALA A 218 -12.18 -9.05 -12.02
C ALA A 218 -13.52 -8.94 -11.28
N LYS A 219 -14.03 -10.05 -10.73
CA LYS A 219 -15.22 -10.05 -9.88
C LYS A 219 -14.98 -9.33 -8.54
N MET A 220 -13.83 -9.56 -7.91
CA MET A 220 -13.47 -8.89 -6.66
C MET A 220 -13.27 -7.39 -6.86
N LEU A 221 -12.64 -6.99 -7.95
CA LEU A 221 -12.50 -5.57 -8.33
C LEU A 221 -13.87 -4.92 -8.56
N ARG A 222 -14.81 -5.58 -9.22
CA ARG A 222 -16.19 -5.07 -9.38
C ARG A 222 -16.89 -4.88 -8.04
N VAL A 223 -16.76 -5.85 -7.11
CA VAL A 223 -17.33 -5.70 -5.76
C VAL A 223 -16.72 -4.50 -5.04
N ARG A 224 -15.40 -4.31 -5.13
CA ARG A 224 -14.73 -3.12 -4.60
C ARG A 224 -15.29 -1.84 -5.21
N ASP A 225 -15.40 -1.78 -6.52
CA ASP A 225 -15.87 -0.59 -7.24
C ASP A 225 -17.29 -0.20 -6.84
N LEU A 226 -18.17 -1.19 -6.58
CA LEU A 226 -19.50 -0.96 -6.01
C LEU A 226 -19.44 -0.35 -4.60
N LEU A 227 -18.53 -0.85 -3.76
CA LEU A 227 -18.35 -0.33 -2.40
C LEU A 227 -17.77 1.10 -2.41
N VAL A 228 -16.84 1.37 -3.32
CA VAL A 228 -16.22 2.70 -3.49
C VAL A 228 -17.21 3.71 -4.08
N ALA A 229 -18.02 3.31 -5.04
CA ALA A 229 -19.01 4.20 -5.67
C ALA A 229 -20.11 4.62 -4.68
N GLU A 230 -20.54 3.73 -3.80
CA GLU A 230 -21.67 3.99 -2.89
C GLU A 230 -21.32 3.59 -1.43
N PRO A 231 -20.32 4.21 -0.78
CA PRO A 231 -19.88 3.80 0.55
C PRO A 231 -20.97 3.98 1.61
N ALA A 232 -21.85 4.95 1.49
CA ALA A 232 -22.95 5.22 2.43
C ALA A 232 -24.09 4.20 2.35
N ARG A 233 -24.22 3.49 1.21
CA ARG A 233 -25.29 2.53 0.99
C ARG A 233 -25.20 1.34 1.97
N ALA A 234 -26.36 0.81 2.39
CA ALA A 234 -26.46 -0.43 3.16
C ALA A 234 -26.22 -1.64 2.25
N HIS A 235 -24.97 -2.08 2.13
CA HIS A 235 -24.60 -3.28 1.38
C HIS A 235 -24.86 -4.55 2.19
N ARG A 236 -25.35 -5.61 1.53
CA ARG A 236 -25.50 -6.95 2.10
C ARG A 236 -24.57 -7.92 1.38
N LEU A 237 -23.97 -8.84 2.14
CA LEU A 237 -23.06 -9.85 1.54
C LEU A 237 -23.72 -10.70 0.46
N CYS A 238 -25.00 -11.03 0.63
CA CYS A 238 -25.74 -11.82 -0.36
C CYS A 238 -25.93 -11.07 -1.69
N ASP A 239 -26.13 -9.75 -1.64
CA ASP A 239 -26.29 -8.93 -2.84
C ASP A 239 -24.96 -8.75 -3.57
N LEU A 240 -23.90 -8.47 -2.84
CA LEU A 240 -22.52 -8.40 -3.38
C LEU A 240 -22.07 -9.73 -3.98
N ALA A 241 -22.40 -10.85 -3.33
CA ALA A 241 -22.10 -12.19 -3.84
C ALA A 241 -22.87 -12.52 -5.13
N ARG A 242 -24.15 -12.12 -5.20
CA ARG A 242 -24.99 -12.26 -6.41
C ARG A 242 -24.42 -11.41 -7.54
N GLU A 243 -24.04 -10.17 -7.29
CA GLU A 243 -23.42 -9.29 -8.27
C GLU A 243 -22.11 -9.85 -8.83
N ALA A 244 -21.30 -10.47 -7.94
CA ALA A 244 -20.08 -11.15 -8.34
C ALA A 244 -20.31 -12.53 -8.98
N GLY A 245 -21.56 -13.04 -9.02
CA GLY A 245 -21.88 -14.37 -9.54
C GLY A 245 -21.15 -15.48 -8.78
N MET A 246 -21.21 -15.47 -7.44
CA MET A 246 -20.60 -16.48 -6.57
C MET A 246 -21.34 -16.64 -5.23
N SER A 247 -20.99 -17.66 -4.46
CA SER A 247 -21.53 -17.87 -3.12
C SER A 247 -20.96 -16.83 -2.13
N VAL A 248 -21.70 -16.54 -1.03
CA VAL A 248 -21.24 -15.67 0.06
C VAL A 248 -19.91 -16.14 0.66
N THR A 249 -19.75 -17.45 0.82
CA THR A 249 -18.52 -18.06 1.33
C THR A 249 -17.34 -17.79 0.39
N SER A 250 -17.52 -18.04 -0.92
CA SER A 250 -16.50 -17.72 -1.93
C SER A 250 -16.14 -16.25 -1.95
N LEU A 251 -17.14 -15.35 -1.87
CA LEU A 251 -16.90 -13.91 -1.81
C LEU A 251 -16.03 -13.54 -0.60
N LYS A 252 -16.38 -13.99 0.61
CA LYS A 252 -15.62 -13.70 1.83
C LYS A 252 -14.16 -14.12 1.70
N VAL A 253 -13.92 -15.35 1.27
CA VAL A 253 -12.56 -15.91 1.14
C VAL A 253 -11.76 -15.18 0.06
N LYS A 254 -12.35 -15.03 -1.14
CA LYS A 254 -11.65 -14.41 -2.28
C LYS A 254 -11.44 -12.90 -2.07
N PHE A 255 -12.40 -12.20 -1.49
CA PHE A 255 -12.26 -10.77 -1.19
C PHE A 255 -11.14 -10.54 -0.16
N ALA A 256 -11.12 -11.32 0.93
CA ALA A 256 -10.06 -11.25 1.91
C ALA A 256 -8.68 -11.62 1.32
N ALA A 257 -8.63 -12.59 0.39
CA ALA A 257 -7.39 -12.95 -0.30
C ALA A 257 -6.88 -11.85 -1.23
N VAL A 258 -7.77 -11.06 -1.87
CA VAL A 258 -7.40 -9.97 -2.79
C VAL A 258 -7.07 -8.69 -2.03
N PHE A 259 -7.92 -8.32 -1.04
CA PHE A 259 -7.83 -7.02 -0.37
C PHE A 259 -7.26 -7.11 1.04
N GLY A 260 -6.81 -8.28 1.49
CA GLY A 260 -6.20 -8.50 2.80
C GLY A 260 -7.17 -8.41 3.98
N GLN A 261 -8.44 -8.07 3.75
CA GLN A 261 -9.42 -7.83 4.79
C GLN A 261 -10.85 -8.25 4.40
N PRO A 262 -11.72 -8.55 5.38
CA PRO A 262 -13.12 -8.83 5.11
C PRO A 262 -13.86 -7.67 4.44
N VAL A 263 -14.87 -7.98 3.61
CA VAL A 263 -15.67 -7.00 2.85
C VAL A 263 -16.16 -5.81 3.70
N PHE A 264 -16.71 -6.07 4.89
CA PHE A 264 -17.23 -5.00 5.74
C PHE A 264 -16.17 -4.25 6.55
N ALA A 265 -14.99 -4.83 6.75
CA ALA A 265 -13.85 -4.09 7.28
C ALA A 265 -13.37 -3.07 6.24
N PHE A 266 -13.24 -3.50 4.98
CA PHE A 266 -12.92 -2.64 3.85
C PHE A 266 -13.94 -1.49 3.70
N LEU A 267 -15.24 -1.80 3.71
CA LEU A 267 -16.30 -0.78 3.63
C LEU A 267 -16.26 0.21 4.79
N ARG A 268 -16.01 -0.27 6.01
CA ARG A 268 -15.87 0.61 7.18
C ARG A 268 -14.70 1.57 7.02
N ASP A 269 -13.58 1.08 6.50
CA ASP A 269 -12.39 1.91 6.29
C ASP A 269 -12.62 2.96 5.21
N LEU A 270 -13.28 2.62 4.10
CA LEU A 270 -13.71 3.58 3.08
C LEU A 270 -14.63 4.67 3.66
N ARG A 271 -15.60 4.27 4.48
CA ARG A 271 -16.52 5.21 5.13
C ARG A 271 -15.80 6.20 6.03
N LEU A 272 -14.84 5.73 6.81
CA LEU A 272 -14.07 6.59 7.70
C LEU A 272 -13.16 7.54 6.89
N GLU A 273 -12.57 7.08 5.79
CA GLU A 273 -11.77 7.93 4.88
C GLU A 273 -12.63 9.02 4.25
N ARG A 274 -13.78 8.67 3.74
CA ARG A 274 -14.73 9.64 3.17
C ARG A 274 -15.22 10.66 4.22
N ALA A 275 -15.42 10.22 5.46
CA ALA A 275 -15.74 11.11 6.56
C ALA A 275 -14.61 12.09 6.89
N PHE A 276 -13.36 11.61 6.85
CA PHE A 276 -12.18 12.45 7.05
C PHE A 276 -12.09 13.54 5.97
N GLU A 277 -12.25 13.18 4.70
CA GLU A 277 -12.28 14.13 3.58
C GLU A 277 -13.40 15.17 3.74
N GLY A 278 -14.60 14.73 4.09
CA GLY A 278 -15.75 15.63 4.32
C GLY A 278 -15.52 16.61 5.46
N LEU A 279 -14.94 16.17 6.57
CA LEU A 279 -14.58 17.02 7.70
C LEU A 279 -13.47 18.02 7.35
N GLN A 280 -12.47 17.59 6.58
CA GLN A 280 -11.29 18.39 6.24
C GLN A 280 -11.59 19.42 5.15
N SER A 281 -12.28 19.02 4.07
CA SER A 281 -12.35 19.77 2.82
C SER A 281 -13.74 20.28 2.48
N GLU A 282 -14.80 19.64 2.97
CA GLU A 282 -16.17 19.95 2.60
C GLU A 282 -16.96 20.64 3.75
N GLY A 283 -16.31 20.89 4.87
CA GLY A 283 -16.90 21.60 6.01
C GLY A 283 -18.00 20.80 6.75
N TRP A 284 -17.98 19.48 6.65
CA TRP A 284 -18.97 18.66 7.35
C TRP A 284 -18.86 18.80 8.86
N SER A 285 -20.01 18.82 9.53
CA SER A 285 -20.06 18.61 10.97
C SER A 285 -19.82 17.12 11.29
N VAL A 286 -19.38 16.84 12.52
CA VAL A 286 -19.18 15.46 13.00
C VAL A 286 -20.45 14.61 12.85
N SER A 287 -21.62 15.20 13.10
CA SER A 287 -22.91 14.53 12.96
C SER A 287 -23.23 14.24 11.48
N GLN A 288 -22.95 15.19 10.58
CA GLN A 288 -23.12 14.98 9.14
C GLN A 288 -22.17 13.88 8.63
N ALA A 289 -20.91 13.93 9.03
CA ALA A 289 -19.91 12.89 8.67
C ALA A 289 -20.37 11.51 9.15
N ALA A 290 -20.75 11.37 10.41
CA ALA A 290 -21.25 10.13 10.97
C ALA A 290 -22.48 9.58 10.22
N TYR A 291 -23.45 10.45 9.95
CA TYR A 291 -24.67 10.07 9.25
C TYR A 291 -24.39 9.66 7.79
N PHE A 292 -23.62 10.47 7.06
CA PHE A 292 -23.29 10.23 5.65
C PHE A 292 -22.60 8.87 5.45
N VAL A 293 -21.68 8.49 6.34
CA VAL A 293 -20.95 7.21 6.24
C VAL A 293 -21.70 6.03 6.89
N GLY A 294 -22.94 6.25 7.32
CA GLY A 294 -23.85 5.21 7.78
C GLY A 294 -23.71 4.79 9.24
N TYR A 295 -23.12 5.61 10.11
CA TYR A 295 -23.15 5.39 11.55
C TYR A 295 -24.47 5.95 12.15
N ARG A 296 -25.15 5.13 12.96
CA ARG A 296 -26.38 5.55 13.65
C ARG A 296 -26.11 6.53 14.80
N HIS A 297 -24.96 6.38 15.46
CA HIS A 297 -24.59 7.17 16.64
C HIS A 297 -23.26 7.88 16.43
N PRO A 298 -23.19 9.21 16.61
CA PRO A 298 -21.94 9.97 16.50
C PRO A 298 -20.83 9.52 17.45
N SER A 299 -21.19 8.96 18.62
CA SER A 299 -20.22 8.41 19.58
C SER A 299 -19.46 7.22 19.03
N SER A 300 -20.18 6.26 18.43
CA SER A 300 -19.56 5.07 17.79
C SER A 300 -18.70 5.45 16.58
N PHE A 301 -19.11 6.47 15.83
CA PHE A 301 -18.30 7.05 14.77
C PHE A 301 -17.02 7.66 15.32
N SER A 302 -17.12 8.52 16.35
CA SER A 302 -15.98 9.23 16.92
C SER A 302 -14.93 8.27 17.51
N GLU A 303 -15.37 7.17 18.12
CA GLU A 303 -14.49 6.12 18.62
C GLU A 303 -13.76 5.39 17.47
N ALA A 304 -14.50 4.96 16.45
CA ALA A 304 -13.93 4.28 15.28
C ALA A 304 -12.99 5.22 14.51
N PHE A 305 -13.34 6.49 14.39
CA PHE A 305 -12.54 7.52 13.74
C PHE A 305 -11.21 7.76 14.48
N ARG A 306 -11.28 7.95 15.81
CA ARG A 306 -10.07 8.14 16.64
C ARG A 306 -9.15 6.92 16.58
N ARG A 307 -9.72 5.71 16.61
CA ARG A 307 -8.94 4.47 16.50
C ARG A 307 -8.21 4.37 15.17
N LYS A 308 -8.80 4.89 14.07
CA LYS A 308 -8.20 4.82 12.72
C LYS A 308 -7.19 5.94 12.49
N PHE A 309 -7.51 7.18 12.87
CA PHE A 309 -6.74 8.37 12.51
C PHE A 309 -5.91 8.95 13.67
N GLY A 310 -6.02 8.39 14.88
CA GLY A 310 -5.33 8.90 16.07
C GLY A 310 -5.88 10.20 16.65
N VAL A 311 -6.77 10.89 15.91
CA VAL A 311 -7.34 12.19 16.29
C VAL A 311 -8.86 12.15 16.36
N ALA A 312 -9.46 13.02 17.18
CA ALA A 312 -10.90 13.13 17.26
C ALA A 312 -11.47 13.84 16.00
N PRO A 313 -12.68 13.47 15.52
CA PRO A 313 -13.28 14.10 14.34
C PRO A 313 -13.40 15.64 14.46
N GLN A 314 -13.62 16.15 15.68
CA GLN A 314 -13.72 17.58 15.95
C GLN A 314 -12.39 18.33 15.74
N ALA A 315 -11.26 17.65 15.80
CA ALA A 315 -9.93 18.24 15.62
C ALA A 315 -9.55 18.40 14.12
N VAL A 316 -10.18 17.64 13.23
CA VAL A 316 -9.82 17.61 11.80
C VAL A 316 -10.10 18.93 11.08
N GLY A 317 -11.01 19.76 11.55
CA GLY A 317 -11.36 21.06 10.91
C GLY A 317 -10.64 22.28 11.51
N ARG A 318 -9.98 22.14 12.67
CA ARG A 318 -9.43 23.29 13.44
C ARG A 318 -7.92 23.42 13.39
N ASP A 319 -7.18 22.32 13.30
CA ASP A 319 -5.71 22.31 13.48
C ASP A 319 -4.92 21.65 12.32
N PHE A 320 -5.59 21.15 11.28
CA PHE A 320 -4.88 20.72 10.08
C PHE A 320 -4.77 21.89 9.10
N PRO A 321 -3.54 22.43 8.85
CA PRO A 321 -3.37 23.53 7.91
C PRO A 321 -3.90 23.06 6.54
N ARG A 322 -4.86 23.81 6.01
CA ARG A 322 -5.20 23.74 4.59
C ARG A 322 -3.88 23.91 3.85
N GLY A 323 -3.45 22.87 3.15
CA GLY A 323 -2.36 23.01 2.21
C GLY A 323 -2.68 24.24 1.39
N SER A 324 -1.85 25.28 1.52
CA SER A 324 -1.98 26.53 0.82
C SER A 324 -1.99 26.24 -0.68
N ALA A 325 -3.16 26.23 -1.26
CA ALA A 325 -3.30 26.53 -2.67
C ALA A 325 -2.89 28.00 -2.80
N SER A 326 -1.60 28.24 -3.04
CA SER A 326 -1.12 29.55 -3.50
C SER A 326 -1.29 29.60 -5.00
N THR A 327 -2.02 30.62 -5.37
CA THR A 327 -2.20 31.25 -6.67
C THR A 327 -0.98 31.12 -7.60
#